data_3bd3ef26198c64fb9aee223a85129be4
#
_entry.id   3bd3ef26198c64fb9aee223a85129be4
#
_cell.length_a   1.000
_cell.length_b   1.000
_cell.length_c   1.000
_cell.angle_alpha   90.00
_cell.angle_beta   90.00
_cell.angle_gamma   90.00
#
_symmetry.space_group_name_H-M   'P 1'
#
loop_
_entity.id
_entity.type
_entity.pdbx_description
1 polymer ?
#
loop_
_entity_poly.entity_id
_entity_poly.type
_entity_poly.pdbx_seq_one_letter_code
_entity_poly.pdbx_strand_id
1 'polypeptide(L)'
;MNENAPVIYAENLIKEFGPVRALDNLNLNIASGEVHGFLGPNGAGKSTTMRVLLGLLRPDSGTVQMFGRDPWRDAVTLHERLAYVPGDVELWPNLTGGEVIDMFLRLRGSYNKARRDELIERFDLDPRKKTRTYSKGNRQKVALISALAADVDLLLLDEPTAGLDPLMEAVFQEVIHQAKSEGRSVLLSSHILAQVEALSDRISIIRAGHIVESGTLSELRHMTRTTIEVETERSAQPLAGCSFVHDFHTEAERSVFEVDGDHVGEAMNLLTDLGIRSIVAHPPTLEQLLMRHYGEDLSQRGVSNGTAKKVS
;
A
#
# COMPACT_ATOMS: atom_id res chain seq x y z
N MET A 1 24.52 15.87 7.29
CA MET A 1 23.79 15.05 6.30
C MET A 1 22.60 15.88 5.87
N ASN A 2 22.28 15.95 4.57
CA ASN A 2 21.12 16.71 4.09
C ASN A 2 19.87 16.07 4.71
N GLU A 3 19.16 16.79 5.58
CA GLU A 3 17.91 16.35 6.22
C GLU A 3 16.79 16.00 5.24
N ASN A 4 16.99 16.24 3.95
CA ASN A 4 16.01 16.03 2.87
C ASN A 4 16.38 14.89 1.90
N ALA A 5 17.38 14.06 2.18
CA ALA A 5 17.70 12.94 1.30
C ALA A 5 16.68 11.80 1.50
N PRO A 6 16.15 11.23 0.41
CA PRO A 6 15.20 10.11 0.52
C PRO A 6 15.86 8.89 1.16
N VAL A 7 15.09 8.17 1.99
CA VAL A 7 15.53 6.88 2.55
C VAL A 7 15.54 5.80 1.50
N ILE A 8 14.62 5.86 0.55
CA ILE A 8 14.56 5.00 -0.64
C ILE A 8 14.42 5.90 -1.87
N TYR A 9 15.27 5.67 -2.85
CA TYR A 9 15.21 6.28 -4.17
C TYR A 9 15.33 5.20 -5.24
N ALA A 10 14.37 5.14 -6.14
CA ALA A 10 14.37 4.26 -7.29
C ALA A 10 13.93 5.03 -8.52
N GLU A 11 14.67 4.87 -9.62
CA GLU A 11 14.42 5.55 -10.88
C GLU A 11 14.57 4.59 -12.05
N ASN A 12 13.51 4.52 -12.88
CA ASN A 12 13.43 3.71 -14.09
C ASN A 12 13.85 2.24 -13.87
N LEU A 13 13.47 1.65 -12.71
CA LEU A 13 13.80 0.28 -12.40
C LEU A 13 13.10 -0.69 -13.33
N ILE A 14 13.87 -1.59 -13.92
CA ILE A 14 13.39 -2.72 -14.72
C ILE A 14 13.87 -4.02 -14.08
N LYS A 15 12.95 -4.99 -13.98
CA LYS A 15 13.26 -6.36 -13.58
C LYS A 15 12.47 -7.35 -14.42
N GLU A 16 13.19 -8.24 -15.07
CA GLU A 16 12.62 -9.28 -15.94
C GLU A 16 12.90 -10.68 -15.39
N PHE A 17 11.95 -11.58 -15.55
CA PHE A 17 12.07 -13.01 -15.30
C PHE A 17 11.65 -13.76 -16.57
N GLY A 18 12.62 -14.04 -17.43
CA GLY A 18 12.34 -14.57 -18.77
C GLY A 18 11.42 -13.62 -19.56
N PRO A 19 10.23 -14.06 -20.00
CA PRO A 19 9.31 -13.20 -20.76
C PRO A 19 8.49 -12.25 -19.89
N VAL A 20 8.54 -12.38 -18.56
CA VAL A 20 7.74 -11.58 -17.64
C VAL A 20 8.54 -10.39 -17.13
N ARG A 21 8.08 -9.17 -17.44
CA ARG A 21 8.62 -7.93 -16.87
C ARG A 21 7.88 -7.64 -15.58
N ALA A 22 8.54 -7.90 -14.45
CA ALA A 22 7.96 -7.75 -13.11
C ALA A 22 8.05 -6.32 -12.56
N LEU A 23 9.07 -5.55 -12.98
CA LEU A 23 9.17 -4.11 -12.79
C LEU A 23 9.42 -3.46 -14.16
N ASP A 24 8.69 -2.40 -14.46
CA ASP A 24 8.72 -1.71 -15.75
C ASP A 24 8.79 -0.20 -15.52
N ASN A 25 10.01 0.36 -15.62
CA ASN A 25 10.27 1.78 -15.34
C ASN A 25 9.71 2.27 -14.00
N LEU A 26 9.84 1.45 -12.95
CA LEU A 26 9.33 1.80 -11.62
C LEU A 26 10.14 2.96 -11.04
N ASN A 27 9.41 4.00 -10.62
CA ASN A 27 9.97 5.17 -9.93
C ASN A 27 9.36 5.24 -8.53
N LEU A 28 10.20 5.25 -7.47
CA LEU A 28 9.77 5.31 -6.08
C LEU A 28 10.70 6.19 -5.27
N ASN A 29 10.12 7.15 -4.55
CA ASN A 29 10.86 8.04 -3.69
C ASN A 29 10.17 8.12 -2.32
N ILE A 30 10.90 7.77 -1.25
CA ILE A 30 10.37 7.75 0.12
C ILE A 30 11.25 8.63 0.99
N ALA A 31 10.63 9.60 1.66
CA ALA A 31 11.31 10.52 2.56
C ALA A 31 11.71 9.83 3.88
N SER A 32 12.70 10.41 4.58
CA SER A 32 13.05 9.94 5.93
C SER A 32 11.92 10.26 6.91
N GLY A 33 11.59 9.31 7.80
CA GLY A 33 10.51 9.43 8.79
C GLY A 33 9.09 9.30 8.23
N GLU A 34 8.95 8.96 6.95
CA GLU A 34 7.67 8.78 6.26
C GLU A 34 7.15 7.35 6.43
N VAL A 35 5.84 7.20 6.64
CA VAL A 35 5.12 5.94 6.42
C VAL A 35 4.56 5.94 5.01
N HIS A 36 5.14 5.14 4.14
CA HIS A 36 4.77 5.03 2.73
C HIS A 36 4.00 3.75 2.44
N GLY A 37 2.77 3.89 1.97
CA GLY A 37 1.94 2.79 1.52
C GLY A 37 2.25 2.39 0.09
N PHE A 38 2.43 1.10 -0.15
CA PHE A 38 2.71 0.53 -1.47
C PHE A 38 1.56 -0.39 -1.87
N LEU A 39 0.55 0.18 -2.53
CA LEU A 39 -0.73 -0.44 -2.79
C LEU A 39 -0.78 -1.05 -4.19
N GLY A 40 -1.31 -2.25 -4.31
CA GLY A 40 -1.51 -2.89 -5.62
C GLY A 40 -1.93 -4.35 -5.52
N PRO A 41 -2.44 -4.93 -6.63
CA PRO A 41 -2.88 -6.31 -6.66
C PRO A 41 -1.73 -7.30 -6.48
N ASN A 42 -2.10 -8.57 -6.28
CA ASN A 42 -1.13 -9.65 -6.32
C ASN A 42 -0.50 -9.73 -7.72
N GLY A 43 0.83 -9.88 -7.76
CA GLY A 43 1.57 -9.88 -9.02
C GLY A 43 1.90 -8.50 -9.59
N ALA A 44 1.51 -7.39 -8.96
CA ALA A 44 1.80 -6.04 -9.44
C ALA A 44 3.29 -5.64 -9.40
N GLY A 45 4.14 -6.37 -8.66
CA GLY A 45 5.56 -6.07 -8.51
C GLY A 45 5.99 -5.71 -7.07
N LYS A 46 5.07 -5.64 -6.08
CA LYS A 46 5.35 -5.24 -4.70
C LYS A 46 6.51 -6.02 -4.06
N SER A 47 6.38 -7.33 -3.96
CA SER A 47 7.43 -8.19 -3.36
C SER A 47 8.70 -8.22 -4.19
N THR A 48 8.63 -8.02 -5.52
CA THR A 48 9.82 -7.88 -6.38
C THR A 48 10.57 -6.60 -6.02
N THR A 49 9.88 -5.48 -5.85
CA THR A 49 10.47 -4.22 -5.40
C THR A 49 11.13 -4.39 -4.04
N MET A 50 10.44 -5.01 -3.05
CA MET A 50 11.01 -5.28 -1.73
C MET A 50 12.30 -6.11 -1.82
N ARG A 51 12.33 -7.15 -2.67
CA ARG A 51 13.54 -7.98 -2.85
C ARG A 51 14.68 -7.22 -3.53
N VAL A 52 14.40 -6.28 -4.42
CA VAL A 52 15.42 -5.39 -5.00
C VAL A 52 15.98 -4.48 -3.91
N LEU A 53 15.13 -3.86 -3.09
CA LEU A 53 15.54 -3.01 -1.95
C LEU A 53 16.37 -3.79 -0.93
N LEU A 54 16.05 -5.06 -0.69
CA LEU A 54 16.83 -5.93 0.20
C LEU A 54 18.17 -6.39 -0.41
N GLY A 55 18.47 -6.05 -1.68
CA GLY A 55 19.65 -6.56 -2.37
C GLY A 55 19.60 -8.07 -2.65
N LEU A 56 18.41 -8.69 -2.58
CA LEU A 56 18.20 -10.10 -2.90
C LEU A 56 17.99 -10.33 -4.40
N LEU A 57 17.58 -9.29 -5.12
CA LEU A 57 17.42 -9.28 -6.57
C LEU A 57 18.14 -8.07 -7.14
N ARG A 58 18.98 -8.31 -8.15
CA ARG A 58 19.61 -7.24 -8.92
C ARG A 58 18.64 -6.77 -10.00
N PRO A 59 18.38 -5.47 -10.13
CA PRO A 59 17.62 -4.94 -11.26
C PRO A 59 18.39 -5.15 -12.57
N ASP A 60 17.66 -5.25 -13.68
CA ASP A 60 18.27 -5.41 -15.01
C ASP A 60 18.67 -4.04 -15.58
N SER A 61 17.93 -2.97 -15.20
CA SER A 61 18.32 -1.58 -15.48
C SER A 61 17.69 -0.62 -14.48
N GLY A 62 18.06 0.68 -14.58
CA GLY A 62 17.65 1.74 -13.67
C GLY A 62 18.57 1.91 -12.47
N THR A 63 18.20 2.83 -11.59
CA THR A 63 18.96 3.17 -10.39
C THR A 63 18.11 2.88 -9.14
N VAL A 64 18.74 2.29 -8.12
CA VAL A 64 18.12 2.13 -6.79
C VAL A 64 19.13 2.47 -5.71
N GLN A 65 18.69 3.24 -4.73
CA GLN A 65 19.49 3.61 -3.57
C GLN A 65 18.66 3.53 -2.29
N MET A 66 19.28 3.09 -1.21
CA MET A 66 18.75 3.19 0.14
C MET A 66 19.76 3.94 1.00
N PHE A 67 19.30 4.98 1.69
CA PHE A 67 20.21 5.88 2.42
C PHE A 67 21.38 6.39 1.56
N GLY A 68 21.17 6.60 0.24
CA GLY A 68 22.18 7.01 -0.72
C GLY A 68 23.17 5.92 -1.13
N ARG A 69 22.94 4.65 -0.80
CA ARG A 69 23.82 3.49 -1.12
C ARG A 69 23.10 2.49 -2.03
N ASP A 70 23.88 1.74 -2.81
CA ASP A 70 23.38 0.67 -3.68
C ASP A 70 23.04 -0.59 -2.86
N PRO A 71 21.76 -1.05 -2.83
CA PRO A 71 21.35 -2.19 -2.01
C PRO A 71 22.02 -3.50 -2.41
N TRP A 72 22.46 -3.66 -3.64
CA TRP A 72 23.16 -4.85 -4.09
C TRP A 72 24.63 -4.88 -3.63
N ARG A 73 25.30 -3.72 -3.66
CA ARG A 73 26.72 -3.61 -3.31
C ARG A 73 26.94 -3.46 -1.80
N ASP A 74 26.07 -2.71 -1.16
CA ASP A 74 26.20 -2.30 0.24
C ASP A 74 25.24 -3.05 1.17
N ALA A 75 24.70 -4.23 0.75
CA ALA A 75 23.66 -4.97 1.44
C ALA A 75 23.96 -5.17 2.94
N VAL A 76 25.18 -5.57 3.30
CA VAL A 76 25.54 -5.83 4.70
C VAL A 76 25.34 -4.59 5.57
N THR A 77 25.89 -3.45 5.16
CA THR A 77 25.76 -2.19 5.90
C THR A 77 24.31 -1.69 5.94
N LEU A 78 23.57 -1.87 4.85
CA LEU A 78 22.16 -1.46 4.77
C LEU A 78 21.27 -2.32 5.68
N HIS A 79 21.54 -3.63 5.78
CA HIS A 79 20.79 -4.53 6.63
C HIS A 79 20.97 -4.26 8.13
N GLU A 80 22.02 -3.55 8.55
CA GLU A 80 22.15 -3.06 9.92
C GLU A 80 21.11 -1.98 10.25
N ARG A 81 20.64 -1.24 9.24
CA ARG A 81 19.74 -0.08 9.35
C ARG A 81 18.28 -0.38 8.99
N LEU A 82 17.96 -1.59 8.56
CA LEU A 82 16.61 -1.96 8.17
C LEU A 82 16.15 -3.26 8.83
N ALA A 83 14.84 -3.40 9.00
CA ALA A 83 14.21 -4.67 9.32
C ALA A 83 13.14 -5.01 8.27
N TYR A 84 12.98 -6.30 7.98
CA TYR A 84 12.07 -6.79 6.97
C TYR A 84 11.10 -7.82 7.55
N VAL A 85 9.83 -7.67 7.20
CA VAL A 85 8.76 -8.66 7.46
C VAL A 85 8.28 -9.17 6.11
N PRO A 86 8.47 -10.46 5.78
CA PRO A 86 7.98 -11.04 4.54
C PRO A 86 6.47 -11.29 4.58
N GLY A 87 5.81 -11.29 3.42
CA GLY A 87 4.38 -11.58 3.30
C GLY A 87 4.00 -13.03 3.60
N ASP A 88 4.95 -13.95 3.44
CA ASP A 88 4.81 -15.35 3.87
C ASP A 88 5.94 -15.70 4.84
N VAL A 89 5.54 -15.95 6.09
CA VAL A 89 6.47 -16.16 7.20
C VAL A 89 6.69 -17.63 7.44
N GLU A 90 7.90 -18.10 7.15
CA GLU A 90 8.38 -19.41 7.54
C GLU A 90 9.37 -19.31 8.67
N LEU A 91 9.20 -20.15 9.70
CA LEU A 91 10.03 -20.16 10.90
C LEU A 91 10.63 -21.55 11.12
N TRP A 92 11.74 -21.61 11.83
CA TRP A 92 12.38 -22.89 12.21
C TRP A 92 11.45 -23.71 13.13
N PRO A 93 10.96 -24.87 12.69
CA PRO A 93 9.85 -25.59 13.35
C PRO A 93 10.17 -26.06 14.78
N ASN A 94 11.45 -26.23 15.10
CA ASN A 94 11.92 -26.72 16.39
C ASN A 94 12.26 -25.61 17.39
N LEU A 95 12.31 -24.35 16.98
CA LEU A 95 12.50 -23.22 17.86
C LEU A 95 11.17 -22.74 18.41
N THR A 96 11.18 -22.12 19.59
CA THR A 96 10.04 -21.37 20.12
C THR A 96 9.97 -20.00 19.48
N GLY A 97 8.79 -19.36 19.55
CA GLY A 97 8.64 -17.98 19.05
C GLY A 97 9.61 -17.02 19.72
N GLY A 98 9.79 -17.14 21.04
CA GLY A 98 10.75 -16.33 21.79
C GLY A 98 12.21 -16.56 21.36
N GLU A 99 12.61 -17.83 21.14
CA GLU A 99 13.95 -18.15 20.63
C GLU A 99 14.22 -17.56 19.25
N VAL A 100 13.21 -17.55 18.36
CA VAL A 100 13.33 -16.92 17.02
C VAL A 100 13.48 -15.40 17.14
N ILE A 101 12.64 -14.75 17.94
CA ILE A 101 12.73 -13.30 18.18
C ILE A 101 14.11 -12.94 18.75
N ASP A 102 14.54 -13.63 19.78
CA ASP A 102 15.84 -13.39 20.44
C ASP A 102 17.01 -13.60 19.47
N MET A 103 16.93 -14.62 18.62
CA MET A 103 17.95 -14.90 17.60
C MET A 103 18.07 -13.73 16.61
N PHE A 104 16.96 -13.24 16.07
CA PHE A 104 17.00 -12.11 15.12
C PHE A 104 17.54 -10.83 15.77
N LEU A 105 17.10 -10.51 16.99
CA LEU A 105 17.57 -9.31 17.70
C LEU A 105 19.06 -9.38 18.02
N ARG A 106 19.57 -10.55 18.43
CA ARG A 106 21.00 -10.75 18.69
C ARG A 106 21.87 -10.70 17.44
N LEU A 107 21.38 -11.27 16.33
CA LEU A 107 22.07 -11.20 15.04
C LEU A 107 22.25 -9.76 14.55
N ARG A 108 21.33 -8.86 14.92
CA ARG A 108 21.40 -7.42 14.61
C ARG A 108 22.26 -6.62 15.60
N GLY A 109 22.67 -7.20 16.70
CA GLY A 109 23.44 -6.49 17.75
C GLY A 109 22.61 -5.51 18.59
N SER A 110 21.31 -5.44 18.42
CA SER A 110 20.40 -4.48 19.09
C SER A 110 19.37 -5.19 19.97
N TYR A 111 19.82 -5.98 20.95
CA TYR A 111 18.92 -6.71 21.85
C TYR A 111 18.40 -5.81 22.97
N ASN A 112 17.17 -5.31 22.82
CA ASN A 112 16.42 -4.59 23.85
C ASN A 112 15.34 -5.49 24.44
N LYS A 113 15.62 -6.05 25.65
CA LYS A 113 14.70 -6.97 26.33
C LYS A 113 13.36 -6.31 26.68
N ALA A 114 13.37 -5.06 27.12
CA ALA A 114 12.16 -4.37 27.55
C ALA A 114 11.21 -4.16 26.36
N ARG A 115 11.73 -3.71 25.23
CA ARG A 115 10.95 -3.52 24.00
C ARG A 115 10.42 -4.84 23.43
N ARG A 116 11.26 -5.88 23.48
CA ARG A 116 10.88 -7.26 23.09
C ARG A 116 9.72 -7.78 23.93
N ASP A 117 9.80 -7.67 25.26
CA ASP A 117 8.78 -8.18 26.17
C ASP A 117 7.46 -7.38 26.06
N GLU A 118 7.54 -6.06 25.93
CA GLU A 118 6.39 -5.17 25.65
C GLU A 118 5.65 -5.60 24.39
N LEU A 119 6.36 -5.82 23.27
CA LEU A 119 5.73 -6.20 22.02
C LEU A 119 5.14 -7.62 22.08
N ILE A 120 5.76 -8.56 22.78
CA ILE A 120 5.20 -9.91 23.01
C ILE A 120 3.85 -9.79 23.74
N GLU A 121 3.76 -8.94 24.76
CA GLU A 121 2.53 -8.71 25.50
C GLU A 121 1.48 -8.03 24.62
N ARG A 122 1.82 -6.94 23.92
CA ARG A 122 0.89 -6.20 23.04
C ARG A 122 0.30 -7.04 21.94
N PHE A 123 1.13 -7.92 21.31
CA PHE A 123 0.67 -8.82 20.25
C PHE A 123 0.04 -10.12 20.78
N ASP A 124 -0.12 -10.28 22.10
CA ASP A 124 -0.68 -11.48 22.73
C ASP A 124 -0.05 -12.77 22.15
N LEU A 125 1.28 -12.86 22.22
CA LEU A 125 2.04 -14.00 21.72
C LEU A 125 2.54 -14.84 22.90
N ASP A 126 2.26 -16.16 22.94
CA ASP A 126 2.92 -17.07 23.88
C ASP A 126 4.31 -17.47 23.32
N PRO A 127 5.42 -16.85 23.78
CA PRO A 127 6.75 -17.04 23.19
C PRO A 127 7.35 -18.40 23.46
N ARG A 128 6.74 -19.24 24.33
CA ARG A 128 7.27 -20.55 24.75
C ARG A 128 6.85 -21.68 23.82
N LYS A 129 5.82 -21.49 23.02
CA LYS A 129 5.32 -22.48 22.06
C LYS A 129 6.30 -22.66 20.89
N LYS A 130 6.45 -23.91 20.44
CA LYS A 130 7.24 -24.22 19.23
C LYS A 130 6.54 -23.66 17.98
N THR A 131 7.31 -23.08 17.05
CA THR A 131 6.78 -22.40 15.86
C THR A 131 5.98 -23.31 14.95
N ARG A 132 6.27 -24.63 14.94
CA ARG A 132 5.47 -25.64 14.20
C ARG A 132 4.00 -25.72 14.66
N THR A 133 3.69 -25.27 15.89
CA THR A 133 2.33 -25.28 16.43
C THR A 133 1.61 -23.96 16.24
N TYR A 134 2.27 -22.95 15.70
CA TYR A 134 1.66 -21.65 15.48
C TYR A 134 0.74 -21.64 14.26
N SER A 135 -0.37 -20.93 14.37
CA SER A 135 -1.18 -20.50 13.23
C SER A 135 -0.39 -19.56 12.32
N LYS A 136 -0.90 -19.30 11.12
CA LYS A 136 -0.31 -18.30 10.22
C LYS A 136 -0.18 -16.94 10.93
N GLY A 137 -1.23 -16.47 11.63
CA GLY A 137 -1.21 -15.21 12.38
C GLY A 137 -0.14 -15.18 13.48
N ASN A 138 0.05 -16.27 14.23
CA ASN A 138 1.10 -16.30 15.26
C ASN A 138 2.51 -16.31 14.66
N ARG A 139 2.74 -16.95 13.51
CA ARG A 139 4.01 -16.81 12.78
C ARG A 139 4.25 -15.38 12.34
N GLN A 140 3.20 -14.72 11.83
CA GLN A 140 3.25 -13.31 11.45
C GLN A 140 3.60 -12.42 12.65
N LYS A 141 2.98 -12.65 13.83
CA LYS A 141 3.31 -11.91 15.06
C LYS A 141 4.78 -12.06 15.43
N VAL A 142 5.38 -13.25 15.30
CA VAL A 142 6.83 -13.47 15.56
C VAL A 142 7.68 -12.60 14.64
N ALA A 143 7.38 -12.57 13.34
CA ALA A 143 8.12 -11.77 12.38
C ALA A 143 7.98 -10.26 12.66
N LEU A 144 6.75 -9.80 12.95
CA LEU A 144 6.47 -8.41 13.33
C LEU A 144 7.23 -8.00 14.58
N ILE A 145 7.16 -8.78 15.67
CA ILE A 145 7.86 -8.49 16.92
C ILE A 145 9.38 -8.44 16.67
N SER A 146 9.93 -9.37 15.89
CA SER A 146 11.35 -9.39 15.56
C SER A 146 11.82 -8.14 14.80
N ALA A 147 10.98 -7.60 13.92
CA ALA A 147 11.29 -6.39 13.16
C ALA A 147 11.06 -5.11 13.97
N LEU A 148 9.93 -5.01 14.70
CA LEU A 148 9.53 -3.81 15.44
C LEU A 148 10.34 -3.61 16.74
N ALA A 149 10.87 -4.68 17.33
CA ALA A 149 11.77 -4.61 18.48
C ALA A 149 13.21 -4.25 18.09
N ALA A 150 13.57 -4.33 16.82
CA ALA A 150 14.90 -3.96 16.34
C ALA A 150 15.06 -2.42 16.34
N ASP A 151 16.26 -1.96 16.68
CA ASP A 151 16.66 -0.55 16.59
C ASP A 151 17.19 -0.29 15.17
N VAL A 152 16.29 0.18 14.29
CA VAL A 152 16.58 0.40 12.86
C VAL A 152 15.88 1.66 12.36
N ASP A 153 16.43 2.26 11.31
CA ASP A 153 15.91 3.48 10.68
C ASP A 153 14.75 3.21 9.70
N LEU A 154 14.69 1.98 9.15
CA LEU A 154 13.73 1.63 8.10
C LEU A 154 13.07 0.28 8.37
N LEU A 155 11.76 0.24 8.25
CA LEU A 155 10.94 -0.97 8.26
C LEU A 155 10.42 -1.25 6.84
N LEU A 156 10.75 -2.41 6.28
CA LEU A 156 10.18 -2.93 5.05
C LEU A 156 9.16 -4.01 5.42
N LEU A 157 7.89 -3.79 5.15
CA LEU A 157 6.79 -4.65 5.61
C LEU A 157 5.98 -5.12 4.39
N ASP A 158 6.13 -6.39 4.03
CA ASP A 158 5.41 -6.99 2.90
C ASP A 158 4.16 -7.71 3.42
N GLU A 159 2.97 -7.16 3.13
CA GLU A 159 1.66 -7.67 3.59
C GLU A 159 1.63 -7.97 5.12
N PRO A 160 2.03 -7.00 5.98
CA PRO A 160 2.34 -7.28 7.40
C PRO A 160 1.16 -7.75 8.24
N THR A 161 -0.07 -7.47 7.84
CA THR A 161 -1.28 -7.82 8.58
C THR A 161 -1.92 -9.12 8.12
N ALA A 162 -1.28 -9.82 7.16
CA ALA A 162 -1.81 -11.06 6.60
C ALA A 162 -2.00 -12.15 7.68
N GLY A 163 -3.27 -12.49 7.96
CA GLY A 163 -3.63 -13.51 8.95
C GLY A 163 -3.71 -13.02 10.39
N LEU A 164 -3.61 -11.72 10.64
CA LEU A 164 -3.96 -11.11 11.91
C LEU A 164 -5.49 -10.97 12.03
N ASP A 165 -5.99 -11.02 13.24
CA ASP A 165 -7.36 -10.64 13.54
C ASP A 165 -7.47 -9.10 13.69
N PRO A 166 -8.70 -8.52 13.65
CA PRO A 166 -8.89 -7.07 13.71
C PRO A 166 -8.29 -6.39 14.94
N LEU A 167 -8.26 -7.08 16.08
CA LEU A 167 -7.67 -6.52 17.31
C LEU A 167 -6.14 -6.40 17.14
N MET A 168 -5.51 -7.40 16.59
CA MET A 168 -4.06 -7.39 16.36
C MET A 168 -3.67 -6.42 15.22
N GLU A 169 -4.55 -6.21 14.24
CA GLU A 169 -4.36 -5.13 13.26
C GLU A 169 -4.36 -3.74 13.93
N ALA A 170 -5.26 -3.49 14.87
CA ALA A 170 -5.27 -2.23 15.62
C ALA A 170 -3.98 -2.05 16.44
N VAL A 171 -3.52 -3.10 17.12
CA VAL A 171 -2.23 -3.08 17.83
C VAL A 171 -1.07 -2.78 16.88
N PHE A 172 -1.06 -3.42 15.70
CA PHE A 172 -0.04 -3.16 14.67
C PHE A 172 -0.04 -1.68 14.25
N GLN A 173 -1.22 -1.09 14.01
CA GLN A 173 -1.35 0.33 13.64
C GLN A 173 -0.76 1.24 14.71
N GLU A 174 -1.09 1.02 15.99
CA GLU A 174 -0.52 1.79 17.09
C GLU A 174 1.01 1.70 17.16
N VAL A 175 1.56 0.49 16.95
CA VAL A 175 3.01 0.27 16.98
C VAL A 175 3.70 0.95 15.79
N ILE A 176 3.07 0.99 14.61
CA ILE A 176 3.61 1.72 13.44
C ILE A 176 3.57 3.24 13.70
N HIS A 177 2.48 3.78 14.25
CA HIS A 177 2.43 5.20 14.63
C HIS A 177 3.50 5.56 15.65
N GLN A 178 3.75 4.69 16.62
CA GLN A 178 4.85 4.86 17.57
C GLN A 178 6.21 4.85 16.87
N ALA A 179 6.47 3.88 15.99
CA ALA A 179 7.72 3.79 15.23
C ALA A 179 7.96 5.07 14.39
N LYS A 180 6.91 5.60 13.76
CA LYS A 180 6.95 6.89 13.06
C LYS A 180 7.31 8.04 14.00
N SER A 181 6.69 8.12 15.17
CA SER A 181 6.97 9.16 16.16
C SER A 181 8.41 9.11 16.70
N GLU A 182 9.03 7.93 16.66
CA GLU A 182 10.45 7.69 16.95
C GLU A 182 11.38 8.08 15.78
N GLY A 183 10.84 8.56 14.66
CA GLY A 183 11.57 8.99 13.47
C GLY A 183 11.91 7.87 12.48
N ARG A 184 11.37 6.69 12.64
CA ARG A 184 11.59 5.57 11.72
C ARG A 184 10.80 5.77 10.43
N SER A 185 11.40 5.37 9.32
CA SER A 185 10.71 5.27 8.01
C SER A 185 10.07 3.90 7.86
N VAL A 186 8.93 3.84 7.18
CA VAL A 186 8.22 2.59 6.94
C VAL A 186 7.79 2.52 5.48
N LEU A 187 8.15 1.44 4.79
CA LEU A 187 7.52 1.05 3.52
C LEU A 187 6.65 -0.17 3.77
N LEU A 188 5.35 0.00 3.62
CA LEU A 188 4.40 -1.08 3.88
C LEU A 188 3.65 -1.44 2.59
N SER A 189 3.75 -2.69 2.13
CA SER A 189 2.94 -3.18 1.02
C SER A 189 1.60 -3.74 1.50
N SER A 190 0.54 -3.49 0.75
CA SER A 190 -0.76 -4.14 0.93
C SER A 190 -1.55 -4.18 -0.38
N HIS A 191 -2.50 -5.09 -0.45
CA HIS A 191 -3.56 -5.07 -1.47
C HIS A 191 -4.89 -4.59 -0.88
N ILE A 192 -4.92 -4.26 0.41
CA ILE A 192 -6.09 -3.77 1.14
C ILE A 192 -5.95 -2.28 1.38
N LEU A 193 -6.79 -1.51 0.73
CA LEU A 193 -6.74 -0.05 0.75
C LEU A 193 -6.89 0.52 2.16
N ALA A 194 -7.89 0.07 2.92
CA ALA A 194 -8.16 0.60 4.26
C ALA A 194 -6.96 0.51 5.22
N GLN A 195 -6.12 -0.53 5.07
CA GLN A 195 -4.90 -0.69 5.87
C GLN A 195 -3.85 0.37 5.53
N VAL A 196 -3.73 0.69 4.24
CA VAL A 196 -2.78 1.70 3.75
C VAL A 196 -3.25 3.10 4.12
N GLU A 197 -4.55 3.39 3.95
CA GLU A 197 -5.16 4.68 4.34
C GLU A 197 -4.99 5.00 5.82
N ALA A 198 -5.13 3.99 6.69
CA ALA A 198 -5.04 4.18 8.14
C ALA A 198 -3.63 4.53 8.64
N LEU A 199 -2.59 4.18 7.90
CA LEU A 199 -1.20 4.24 8.37
C LEU A 199 -0.32 5.23 7.61
N SER A 200 -0.61 5.46 6.30
CA SER A 200 0.35 6.06 5.39
C SER A 200 0.22 7.57 5.29
N ASP A 201 1.35 8.26 5.24
CA ASP A 201 1.43 9.67 4.89
C ASP A 201 1.28 9.88 3.39
N ARG A 202 1.91 9.00 2.64
CA ARG A 202 1.87 8.95 1.17
C ARG A 202 1.64 7.52 0.70
N ILE A 203 1.04 7.40 -0.47
CA ILE A 203 0.73 6.12 -1.08
C ILE A 203 1.26 6.14 -2.50
N SER A 204 1.88 5.03 -2.92
CA SER A 204 2.16 4.73 -4.32
C SER A 204 1.34 3.53 -4.75
N ILE A 205 0.57 3.69 -5.82
CA ILE A 205 -0.22 2.60 -6.42
C ILE A 205 0.60 1.97 -7.52
N ILE A 206 0.90 0.68 -7.36
CA ILE A 206 1.66 -0.10 -8.34
C ILE A 206 0.74 -1.03 -9.13
N ARG A 207 0.95 -1.07 -10.45
CA ARG A 207 0.25 -1.98 -11.37
C ARG A 207 1.20 -2.42 -12.49
N ALA A 208 1.19 -3.70 -12.82
CA ALA A 208 2.02 -4.27 -13.91
C ALA A 208 3.49 -3.79 -13.90
N GLY A 209 4.07 -3.66 -12.70
CA GLY A 209 5.47 -3.29 -12.50
C GLY A 209 5.80 -1.80 -12.52
N HIS A 210 4.83 -0.90 -12.69
CA HIS A 210 5.04 0.56 -12.67
C HIS A 210 4.11 1.27 -11.68
N ILE A 211 4.53 2.43 -11.20
CA ILE A 211 3.68 3.29 -10.38
C ILE A 211 2.70 4.01 -11.30
N VAL A 212 1.40 3.83 -11.05
CA VAL A 212 0.33 4.51 -11.80
C VAL A 212 -0.06 5.82 -11.14
N GLU A 213 -0.02 5.89 -9.81
CA GLU A 213 -0.32 7.09 -9.02
C GLU A 213 0.55 7.13 -7.77
N SER A 214 0.91 8.32 -7.31
CA SER A 214 1.64 8.53 -6.07
C SER A 214 1.33 9.89 -5.47
N GLY A 215 1.00 9.92 -4.17
CA GLY A 215 0.65 11.16 -3.48
C GLY A 215 0.23 10.95 -2.04
N THR A 216 -0.07 12.03 -1.34
CA THR A 216 -0.77 11.98 -0.06
C THR A 216 -2.21 11.51 -0.27
N LEU A 217 -2.86 11.04 0.79
CA LEU A 217 -4.30 10.69 0.73
C LEU A 217 -5.16 11.84 0.17
N SER A 218 -4.85 13.08 0.57
CA SER A 218 -5.57 14.27 0.09
C SER A 218 -5.35 14.48 -1.40
N GLU A 219 -4.10 14.45 -1.87
CA GLU A 219 -3.76 14.59 -3.30
C GLU A 219 -4.45 13.53 -4.15
N LEU A 220 -4.39 12.26 -3.72
CA LEU A 220 -5.01 11.15 -4.45
C LEU A 220 -6.55 11.24 -4.46
N ARG A 221 -7.18 11.70 -3.37
CA ARG A 221 -8.62 11.93 -3.32
C ARG A 221 -9.07 13.09 -4.22
N HIS A 222 -8.27 14.14 -4.33
CA HIS A 222 -8.58 15.24 -5.26
C HIS A 222 -8.49 14.84 -6.75
N MET A 223 -7.75 13.79 -7.08
CA MET A 223 -7.69 13.22 -8.43
C MET A 223 -8.93 12.37 -8.78
N THR A 224 -9.81 12.11 -7.80
CA THR A 224 -11.01 11.31 -7.98
C THR A 224 -12.26 12.19 -8.02
N ARG A 225 -13.33 11.67 -8.59
CA ARG A 225 -14.60 12.37 -8.72
C ARG A 225 -15.48 12.12 -7.52
N THR A 226 -16.26 13.13 -7.12
CA THR A 226 -17.31 12.98 -6.10
C THR A 226 -18.55 12.41 -6.74
N THR A 227 -19.06 11.30 -6.25
CA THR A 227 -20.36 10.77 -6.67
C THR A 227 -21.48 11.52 -5.95
N ILE A 228 -22.41 12.09 -6.68
CA ILE A 228 -23.58 12.80 -6.15
C ILE A 228 -24.85 12.04 -6.53
N GLU A 229 -25.62 11.70 -5.51
CA GLU A 229 -26.98 11.18 -5.63
C GLU A 229 -27.94 12.30 -5.18
N VAL A 230 -28.85 12.72 -6.04
CA VAL A 230 -29.71 13.87 -5.76
C VAL A 230 -31.15 13.65 -6.25
N GLU A 231 -32.10 14.09 -5.44
CA GLU A 231 -33.50 14.29 -5.83
C GLU A 231 -33.77 15.79 -5.90
N THR A 232 -34.26 16.26 -7.01
CA THR A 232 -34.55 17.69 -7.25
C THR A 232 -36.00 17.92 -7.65
N GLU A 233 -36.50 19.13 -7.44
CA GLU A 233 -37.86 19.51 -7.87
C GLU A 233 -37.98 19.59 -9.40
N ARG A 234 -36.91 20.08 -10.04
CA ARG A 234 -36.78 20.14 -11.51
C ARG A 234 -35.74 19.12 -11.96
N SER A 235 -35.88 18.62 -13.19
CA SER A 235 -34.97 17.63 -13.74
C SER A 235 -33.51 18.09 -13.70
N ALA A 236 -32.62 17.23 -13.19
CA ALA A 236 -31.18 17.46 -13.18
C ALA A 236 -30.49 17.09 -14.51
N GLN A 237 -31.25 16.67 -15.54
CA GLN A 237 -30.73 16.30 -16.86
C GLN A 237 -29.81 17.36 -17.52
N PRO A 238 -30.01 18.68 -17.34
CA PRO A 238 -29.12 19.70 -17.90
C PRO A 238 -27.66 19.57 -17.41
N LEU A 239 -27.44 19.02 -16.22
CA LEU A 239 -26.07 18.78 -15.70
C LEU A 239 -25.30 17.76 -16.54
N ALA A 240 -25.97 16.82 -17.19
CA ALA A 240 -25.31 15.85 -18.08
C ALA A 240 -24.54 16.50 -19.25
N GLY A 241 -24.81 17.76 -19.56
CA GLY A 241 -24.10 18.55 -20.58
C GLY A 241 -22.88 19.31 -20.07
N CYS A 242 -22.63 19.31 -18.75
CA CYS A 242 -21.49 19.99 -18.18
C CYS A 242 -20.20 19.14 -18.35
N SER A 243 -19.11 19.78 -18.74
CA SER A 243 -17.83 19.09 -19.00
C SER A 243 -17.20 18.42 -17.77
N PHE A 244 -17.56 18.88 -16.57
CA PHE A 244 -17.10 18.37 -15.28
C PHE A 244 -18.05 17.34 -14.65
N VAL A 245 -19.16 16.97 -15.33
CA VAL A 245 -20.11 15.95 -14.92
C VAL A 245 -19.92 14.71 -15.77
N HIS A 246 -19.82 13.56 -15.13
CA HIS A 246 -19.54 12.27 -15.77
C HIS A 246 -20.54 11.22 -15.29
N ASP A 247 -20.71 10.16 -16.07
CA ASP A 247 -21.52 8.99 -15.75
C ASP A 247 -22.94 9.31 -15.25
N PHE A 248 -23.54 10.39 -15.83
CA PHE A 248 -24.88 10.84 -15.46
C PHE A 248 -25.92 9.80 -15.85
N HIS A 249 -26.67 9.31 -14.87
CA HIS A 249 -27.82 8.45 -15.10
C HIS A 249 -28.93 8.75 -14.08
N THR A 250 -30.13 8.27 -14.36
CA THR A 250 -31.29 8.46 -13.50
C THR A 250 -31.81 7.11 -13.06
N GLU A 251 -31.93 6.91 -11.75
CA GLU A 251 -32.50 5.73 -11.10
C GLU A 251 -33.80 6.15 -10.38
N ALA A 252 -34.95 5.75 -10.94
CA ALA A 252 -36.27 6.18 -10.46
C ALA A 252 -36.40 7.73 -10.41
N GLU A 253 -36.48 8.33 -9.23
CA GLU A 253 -36.59 9.78 -9.02
C GLU A 253 -35.24 10.45 -8.68
N ARG A 254 -34.13 9.66 -8.60
CA ARG A 254 -32.80 10.12 -8.27
C ARG A 254 -31.94 10.28 -9.51
N SER A 255 -31.21 11.36 -9.57
CA SER A 255 -30.11 11.52 -10.51
C SER A 255 -28.81 11.16 -9.80
N VAL A 256 -28.00 10.32 -10.45
CA VAL A 256 -26.67 9.88 -9.95
C VAL A 256 -25.64 10.26 -11.00
N PHE A 257 -24.57 10.90 -10.57
CA PHE A 257 -23.49 11.34 -11.45
C PHE A 257 -22.21 11.59 -10.68
N GLU A 258 -21.09 11.64 -11.39
CA GLU A 258 -19.78 11.97 -10.84
C GLU A 258 -19.39 13.41 -11.22
N VAL A 259 -18.75 14.12 -10.29
CA VAL A 259 -18.28 15.50 -10.47
C VAL A 259 -16.78 15.56 -10.17
N ASP A 260 -16.03 16.23 -11.06
CA ASP A 260 -14.60 16.49 -10.81
C ASP A 260 -14.43 17.31 -9.51
N GLY A 261 -13.44 16.95 -8.68
CA GLY A 261 -13.30 17.49 -7.32
C GLY A 261 -13.29 19.01 -7.23
N ASP A 262 -12.63 19.68 -8.20
CA ASP A 262 -12.54 21.14 -8.27
C ASP A 262 -13.84 21.84 -8.63
N HIS A 263 -14.82 21.11 -9.19
CA HIS A 263 -16.10 21.63 -9.67
C HIS A 263 -17.31 21.26 -8.79
N VAL A 264 -17.07 20.62 -7.64
CA VAL A 264 -18.16 20.24 -6.71
C VAL A 264 -18.97 21.47 -6.29
N GLY A 265 -18.31 22.59 -5.99
CA GLY A 265 -18.99 23.84 -5.63
C GLY A 265 -19.90 24.39 -6.75
N GLU A 266 -19.46 24.30 -8.00
CA GLU A 266 -20.24 24.72 -9.19
C GLU A 266 -21.45 23.79 -9.39
N ALA A 267 -21.25 22.49 -9.29
CA ALA A 267 -22.33 21.51 -9.34
C ALA A 267 -23.39 21.74 -8.25
N MET A 268 -22.96 22.03 -7.02
CA MET A 268 -23.87 22.34 -5.90
C MET A 268 -24.71 23.61 -6.16
N ASN A 269 -24.12 24.64 -6.73
CA ASN A 269 -24.87 25.86 -7.11
C ASN A 269 -25.95 25.55 -8.13
N LEU A 270 -25.63 24.81 -9.20
CA LEU A 270 -26.59 24.40 -10.21
C LEU A 270 -27.73 23.54 -9.63
N LEU A 271 -27.40 22.62 -8.72
CA LEU A 271 -28.38 21.79 -8.03
C LEU A 271 -29.30 22.59 -7.11
N THR A 272 -28.77 23.62 -6.44
CA THR A 272 -29.56 24.52 -5.60
C THR A 272 -30.62 25.25 -6.41
N ASP A 273 -30.27 25.69 -7.60
CA ASP A 273 -31.22 26.35 -8.54
C ASP A 273 -32.33 25.39 -8.99
N LEU A 274 -32.10 24.09 -9.01
CA LEU A 274 -33.07 23.06 -9.39
C LEU A 274 -34.03 22.68 -8.26
N GLY A 275 -33.75 23.10 -7.02
CA GLY A 275 -34.56 22.79 -5.84
C GLY A 275 -34.24 21.41 -5.30
N ILE A 276 -33.22 21.32 -4.42
CA ILE A 276 -32.79 20.07 -3.81
C ILE A 276 -33.83 19.58 -2.80
N ARG A 277 -34.32 18.35 -2.96
CA ARG A 277 -35.16 17.63 -1.98
C ARG A 277 -34.33 16.72 -1.08
N SER A 278 -33.38 16.02 -1.68
CA SER A 278 -32.45 15.12 -0.99
C SER A 278 -31.13 15.11 -1.74
N ILE A 279 -30.02 15.09 -1.04
CA ILE A 279 -28.69 14.97 -1.61
C ILE A 279 -27.79 14.12 -0.72
N VAL A 280 -27.07 13.22 -1.35
CA VAL A 280 -25.97 12.47 -0.75
C VAL A 280 -24.75 12.65 -1.64
N ALA A 281 -23.68 13.17 -1.06
CA ALA A 281 -22.39 13.26 -1.74
C ALA A 281 -21.44 12.23 -1.13
N HIS A 282 -21.01 11.29 -1.94
CA HIS A 282 -20.00 10.32 -1.57
C HIS A 282 -18.63 10.88 -1.97
N PRO A 283 -17.78 11.22 -0.98
CA PRO A 283 -16.44 11.67 -1.30
C PRO A 283 -15.71 10.57 -2.06
N PRO A 284 -14.80 10.95 -2.95
CA PRO A 284 -14.05 10.00 -3.75
C PRO A 284 -13.31 9.02 -2.83
N THR A 285 -13.42 7.75 -3.14
CA THR A 285 -12.66 6.70 -2.45
C THR A 285 -11.47 6.29 -3.29
N LEU A 286 -10.34 5.99 -2.65
CA LEU A 286 -9.20 5.39 -3.38
C LEU A 286 -9.58 4.04 -4.02
N GLU A 287 -10.65 3.41 -3.53
CA GLU A 287 -11.22 2.21 -4.12
C GLU A 287 -11.74 2.47 -5.55
N GLN A 288 -12.41 3.60 -5.77
CA GLN A 288 -12.84 4.04 -7.11
C GLN A 288 -11.64 4.32 -8.02
N LEU A 289 -10.57 4.92 -7.48
CA LEU A 289 -9.32 5.16 -8.23
C LEU A 289 -8.66 3.84 -8.65
N LEU A 290 -8.61 2.87 -7.74
CA LEU A 290 -8.15 1.51 -8.04
C LEU A 290 -9.04 0.85 -9.10
N MET A 291 -10.37 0.93 -8.96
CA MET A 291 -11.31 0.31 -9.88
C MET A 291 -11.25 0.92 -11.29
N ARG A 292 -10.98 2.22 -11.43
CA ARG A 292 -10.71 2.83 -12.75
C ARG A 292 -9.51 2.18 -13.41
N HIS A 293 -8.39 2.09 -12.71
CA HIS A 293 -7.20 1.43 -13.22
C HIS A 293 -7.41 -0.07 -13.50
N TYR A 294 -8.32 -0.76 -12.78
CA TYR A 294 -8.69 -2.15 -13.06
C TYR A 294 -9.70 -2.30 -14.20
N GLY A 295 -10.65 -1.37 -14.34
CA GLY A 295 -11.70 -1.42 -15.36
C GLY A 295 -11.17 -1.26 -16.79
N GLU A 296 -10.13 -0.46 -16.99
CA GLU A 296 -9.47 -0.29 -18.28
C GLU A 296 -8.84 -1.59 -18.81
N ASP A 297 -8.37 -2.47 -17.93
CA ASP A 297 -7.81 -3.78 -18.32
C ASP A 297 -8.88 -4.77 -18.79
N LEU A 298 -10.06 -4.73 -18.20
CA LEU A 298 -11.16 -5.62 -18.60
C LEU A 298 -11.69 -5.22 -19.98
N SER A 299 -11.72 -3.93 -20.30
CA SER A 299 -12.09 -3.43 -21.63
C SER A 299 -11.04 -3.73 -22.69
N GLN A 300 -9.74 -3.65 -22.36
CA GLN A 300 -8.67 -3.97 -23.29
C GLN A 300 -8.50 -5.48 -23.53
N ARG A 301 -8.76 -6.33 -22.52
CA ARG A 301 -8.74 -7.79 -22.67
C ARG A 301 -10.00 -8.34 -23.34
N GLY A 302 -11.12 -7.65 -23.24
CA GLY A 302 -12.38 -8.03 -23.91
C GLY A 302 -12.37 -7.87 -25.43
N VAL A 303 -11.54 -6.95 -25.95
CA VAL A 303 -11.44 -6.69 -27.41
C VAL A 303 -10.58 -7.73 -28.13
N SER A 304 -9.69 -8.46 -27.44
CA SER A 304 -8.80 -9.46 -28.07
C SER A 304 -9.38 -10.86 -28.26
N ASN A 305 -10.55 -11.17 -27.66
CA ASN A 305 -11.18 -12.50 -27.76
C ASN A 305 -12.36 -12.60 -28.73
N GLY A 306 -12.62 -11.55 -29.54
CA GLY A 306 -13.79 -11.47 -30.45
C GLY A 306 -13.55 -11.95 -31.88
N THR A 307 -12.35 -12.42 -32.25
CA THR A 307 -12.06 -12.81 -33.64
C THR A 307 -11.30 -14.12 -33.75
N ALA A 308 -11.94 -15.22 -33.41
CA ALA A 308 -11.58 -16.55 -33.97
C ALA A 308 -12.62 -17.61 -33.59
N LYS A 309 -13.67 -17.79 -34.40
CA LYS A 309 -14.26 -19.07 -34.76
C LYS A 309 -15.53 -18.85 -35.61
N LYS A 310 -15.35 -18.68 -36.89
CA LYS A 310 -16.29 -19.12 -37.93
C LYS A 310 -15.45 -19.53 -39.12
N VAL A 311 -15.19 -20.82 -39.24
CA VAL A 311 -15.09 -21.54 -40.53
C VAL A 311 -15.25 -23.04 -40.24
N SER A 312 -16.27 -23.57 -40.87
CA SER A 312 -16.58 -24.97 -41.24
C SER A 312 -16.98 -25.91 -40.11
#